data_d9aca740953a94a3f618e9ac4e94d4a3
#
_entry.id   d9aca740953a94a3f618e9ac4e94d4a3
#
_cell.length_a   1.000
_cell.length_b   1.000
_cell.length_c   1.000
_cell.angle_alpha   90.00
_cell.angle_beta   90.00
_cell.angle_gamma   90.00
#
_symmetry.space_group_name_H-M   'P 1'
#
loop_
_entity.id
_entity.type
_entity.pdbx_description
1 polymer ?
#
loop_
_entity_poly.entity_id
_entity_poly.type
_entity_poly.pdbx_seq_one_letter_code
_entity_poly.pdbx_strand_id
1 'polypeptide(L)'
;MTDHHLDNNGKLLRPLCLFALLLVCAGCGIQPLVIQGNYLTYEHPFTEAGAESARANAEWECKNRRQVAVRTTRACSLTLCTTHFQCMEPAEAKQYQQ
;
A
#
# COMPACT_ATOMS: atom_id res chain seq x y z
N MET A 1 -1.27 -35.65 -31.16
CA MET A 1 -1.44 -35.28 -30.86
C MET A 1 -1.65 -34.82 -30.16
N THR A 2 -1.40 -34.93 -30.01
CA THR A 2 -1.59 -34.53 -29.46
C THR A 2 -1.38 -33.84 -28.79
N ASP A 3 -0.98 -33.86 -28.81
CA ASP A 3 -0.90 -33.23 -28.30
C ASP A 3 -0.78 -32.42 -28.06
N HIS A 4 -0.72 -32.34 -28.40
CA HIS A 4 -0.72 -31.54 -28.33
C HIS A 4 -1.21 -30.84 -28.14
N HIS A 5 -1.64 -31.16 -28.21
CA HIS A 5 -2.37 -30.43 -28.07
C HIS A 5 -3.07 -30.21 -27.17
N LEU A 6 -3.74 -30.72 -26.86
CA LEU A 6 -4.17 -30.64 -25.85
C LEU A 6 -3.45 -30.19 -24.64
N ASP A 7 -2.68 -30.77 -24.38
CA ASP A 7 -1.64 -30.44 -23.51
C ASP A 7 -1.19 -29.08 -23.67
N ASN A 8 -1.21 -28.58 -24.80
CA ASN A 8 -0.82 -27.28 -25.18
C ASN A 8 -1.57 -26.22 -24.42
N ASN A 9 -2.77 -26.51 -24.05
CA ASN A 9 -3.57 -25.55 -23.30
C ASN A 9 -2.97 -25.26 -21.94
N GLY A 10 -2.47 -26.26 -21.30
CA GLY A 10 -1.87 -26.06 -19.99
C GLY A 10 -0.62 -25.22 -20.05
N LYS A 11 0.14 -25.42 -21.10
CA LYS A 11 1.37 -24.65 -21.25
C LYS A 11 1.09 -23.18 -21.48
N LEU A 12 0.06 -22.87 -22.22
CA LEU A 12 -0.30 -21.48 -22.45
C LEU A 12 -0.75 -20.77 -21.19
N LEU A 13 -1.49 -21.47 -20.36
CA LEU A 13 -2.01 -20.90 -19.14
C LEU A 13 -0.91 -20.58 -18.14
N ARG A 14 0.12 -21.40 -18.10
CA ARG A 14 1.20 -21.19 -17.13
C ARG A 14 1.86 -19.84 -17.26
N PRO A 15 2.30 -19.42 -18.43
CA PRO A 15 2.93 -18.10 -18.55
C PRO A 15 2.00 -16.99 -18.15
N LEU A 16 0.72 -17.12 -18.45
CA LEU A 16 -0.23 -16.09 -18.07
C LEU A 16 -0.38 -15.98 -16.57
N CYS A 17 -0.42 -17.12 -15.89
CA CYS A 17 -0.53 -17.11 -14.45
C CYS A 17 0.70 -16.48 -13.79
N LEU A 18 1.89 -16.82 -14.29
CA LEU A 18 3.12 -16.24 -13.77
C LEU A 18 3.14 -14.74 -13.98
N PHE A 19 2.71 -14.30 -15.12
CA PHE A 19 2.67 -12.90 -15.43
C PHE A 19 1.73 -12.15 -14.49
N ALA A 20 0.58 -12.73 -14.22
CA ALA A 20 -0.38 -12.14 -13.31
C ALA A 20 0.19 -12.04 -11.89
N LEU A 21 0.90 -13.05 -11.46
CA LEU A 21 1.52 -13.03 -10.13
C LEU A 21 2.56 -11.93 -10.03
N LEU A 22 3.35 -11.75 -11.07
CA LEU A 22 4.34 -10.68 -11.07
C LEU A 22 3.68 -9.31 -10.98
N LEU A 23 2.59 -9.13 -11.67
CA LEU A 23 1.86 -7.87 -11.60
C LEU A 23 1.33 -7.61 -10.19
N VAL A 24 0.81 -8.63 -9.55
CA VAL A 24 0.33 -8.48 -8.19
C VAL A 24 1.45 -8.10 -7.25
N CYS A 25 2.61 -8.77 -7.39
CA CYS A 25 3.75 -8.44 -6.56
C CYS A 25 4.26 -7.02 -6.84
N ALA A 26 4.26 -6.62 -8.08
CA ALA A 26 4.70 -5.28 -8.43
C ALA A 26 3.78 -4.22 -7.84
N GLY A 27 2.52 -4.57 -7.61
CA GLY A 27 1.56 -3.66 -7.02
C GLY A 27 1.52 -3.67 -5.51
N CYS A 28 2.42 -4.40 -4.88
CA CYS A 28 2.45 -4.48 -3.43
C CYS A 28 2.91 -3.19 -2.86
N GLY A 29 2.83 -2.16 -3.00
CA GLY A 29 3.11 -0.87 -2.51
C GLY A 29 3.84 -0.80 -1.18
N ILE A 30 3.81 0.36 -0.61
CA ILE A 30 4.47 0.66 0.64
C ILE A 30 3.70 0.06 1.80
N GLN A 31 4.43 -0.51 2.73
CA GLN A 31 3.85 -1.06 3.94
C GLN A 31 4.32 -0.25 5.13
N PRO A 32 3.56 -0.26 6.22
CA PRO A 32 3.98 0.46 7.42
C PRO A 32 5.27 -0.11 7.96
N LEU A 33 6.18 0.77 8.34
CA LEU A 33 7.39 0.38 9.03
C LEU A 33 7.06 -0.08 10.45
N VAL A 34 6.13 0.61 11.10
CA VAL A 34 5.70 0.29 12.45
C VAL A 34 4.20 0.50 12.54
N ILE A 35 3.51 -0.47 13.16
CA ILE A 35 2.11 -0.33 13.54
C ILE A 35 2.05 -0.51 15.05
N GLN A 36 1.51 0.50 15.74
CA GLN A 36 1.41 0.45 17.18
C GLN A 36 0.08 1.05 17.60
N GLY A 37 -0.88 0.20 17.91
CA GLY A 37 -2.22 0.66 18.22
C GLY A 37 -2.82 1.36 17.00
N ASN A 38 -3.20 2.61 17.17
CA ASN A 38 -3.75 3.43 16.10
C ASN A 38 -2.71 4.25 15.37
N TYR A 39 -1.43 4.02 15.63
CA TYR A 39 -0.36 4.80 15.04
C TYR A 39 0.36 3.99 13.97
N LEU A 40 0.59 4.62 12.81
CA LEU A 40 1.26 4.01 11.69
C LEU A 40 2.46 4.88 11.31
N THR A 41 3.60 4.26 11.08
CA THR A 41 4.81 4.97 10.66
C THR A 41 5.26 4.40 9.33
N TYR A 42 5.50 5.30 8.36
CA TYR A 42 5.95 4.92 7.03
C TYR A 42 7.27 5.58 6.69
N GLU A 43 8.12 4.83 6.01
CA GLU A 43 9.30 5.38 5.39
C GLU A 43 9.09 5.29 3.89
N HIS A 44 9.28 6.40 3.17
CA HIS A 44 9.00 6.43 1.74
C HIS A 44 9.92 7.44 1.06
N PRO A 45 10.10 7.32 -0.27
CA PRO A 45 10.89 8.30 -1.00
C PRO A 45 10.32 9.70 -0.88
N PHE A 46 11.19 10.68 -0.96
CA PHE A 46 10.79 12.09 -0.89
C PHE A 46 10.28 12.51 -2.27
N THR A 47 9.15 11.95 -2.69
CA THR A 47 8.49 12.24 -3.95
C THR A 47 6.99 12.27 -3.69
N GLU A 48 6.25 12.88 -4.59
CA GLU A 48 4.80 12.87 -4.48
C GLU A 48 4.25 11.47 -4.54
N ALA A 49 4.80 10.65 -5.42
CA ALA A 49 4.34 9.27 -5.55
C ALA A 49 4.57 8.49 -4.27
N GLY A 50 5.74 8.68 -3.63
CA GLY A 50 6.03 8.01 -2.37
C GLY A 50 5.09 8.45 -1.26
N ALA A 51 4.86 9.75 -1.16
CA ALA A 51 3.95 10.29 -0.16
C ALA A 51 2.53 9.79 -0.37
N GLU A 52 2.10 9.74 -1.63
CA GLU A 52 0.76 9.29 -1.95
C GLU A 52 0.59 7.81 -1.64
N SER A 53 1.62 7.00 -1.92
CA SER A 53 1.56 5.57 -1.62
C SER A 53 1.45 5.34 -0.11
N ALA A 54 2.19 6.10 0.68
CA ALA A 54 2.13 5.99 2.13
C ALA A 54 0.75 6.37 2.63
N ARG A 55 0.21 7.48 2.10
CA ARG A 55 -1.12 7.93 2.49
C ARG A 55 -2.19 6.92 2.12
N ALA A 56 -2.13 6.37 0.91
CA ALA A 56 -3.13 5.41 0.47
C ALA A 56 -3.10 4.15 1.33
N ASN A 57 -1.92 3.68 1.69
CA ASN A 57 -1.81 2.51 2.55
C ASN A 57 -2.33 2.81 3.95
N ALA A 58 -2.01 4.00 4.47
CA ALA A 58 -2.50 4.39 5.79
C ALA A 58 -4.03 4.45 5.80
N GLU A 59 -4.62 5.00 4.73
CA GLU A 59 -6.07 5.04 4.63
C GLU A 59 -6.68 3.65 4.60
N TRP A 60 -6.03 2.74 3.89
CA TRP A 60 -6.51 1.37 3.82
C TRP A 60 -6.44 0.70 5.18
N GLU A 61 -5.33 0.89 5.90
CA GLU A 61 -5.17 0.29 7.23
C GLU A 61 -6.22 0.83 8.20
N CYS A 62 -6.42 2.15 8.18
CA CYS A 62 -7.40 2.75 9.09
C CYS A 62 -8.83 2.38 8.71
N LYS A 63 -9.10 2.26 7.41
CA LYS A 63 -10.43 1.90 6.94
C LYS A 63 -10.84 0.52 7.44
N ASN A 64 -9.89 -0.40 7.53
CA ASN A 64 -10.18 -1.72 8.06
C ASN A 64 -10.64 -1.67 9.50
N ARG A 65 -10.37 -0.58 10.19
CA ARG A 65 -10.80 -0.34 11.57
C ARG A 65 -11.96 0.63 11.63
N ARG A 66 -12.54 0.98 10.47
CA ARG A 66 -13.61 1.96 10.37
C ARG A 66 -13.16 3.33 10.86
N GLN A 67 -11.90 3.65 10.62
CA GLN A 67 -11.31 4.91 11.04
C GLN A 67 -10.70 5.63 9.85
N VAL A 68 -10.30 6.86 10.06
CA VAL A 68 -9.73 7.72 9.04
C VAL A 68 -8.26 7.96 9.36
N ALA A 69 -7.41 7.94 8.34
CA ALA A 69 -5.99 8.21 8.53
C ALA A 69 -5.75 9.70 8.55
N VAL A 70 -5.09 10.19 9.59
CA VAL A 70 -4.72 11.60 9.72
C VAL A 70 -3.20 11.67 9.87
N ARG A 71 -2.57 12.43 8.98
CA ARG A 71 -1.12 12.61 9.07
C ARG A 71 -0.82 13.53 10.26
N THR A 72 0.04 13.07 11.14
CA THR A 72 0.40 13.86 12.32
C THR A 72 1.73 14.56 12.15
N THR A 73 2.75 13.88 11.63
CA THR A 73 4.06 14.50 11.41
C THR A 73 4.71 13.89 10.18
N ARG A 74 5.67 14.62 9.64
CA ARG A 74 6.50 14.14 8.55
C ARG A 74 7.86 14.83 8.65
N ALA A 75 8.91 14.02 8.55
CA ALA A 75 10.26 14.51 8.53
C ALA A 75 10.98 13.90 7.35
N CYS A 76 11.65 14.73 6.55
CA CYS A 76 12.30 14.26 5.34
C CYS A 76 13.79 14.64 5.35
N SER A 77 14.61 13.74 4.82
CA SER A 77 15.97 14.05 4.44
C SER A 77 15.96 14.40 2.96
N LEU A 78 17.13 14.37 2.31
CA LEU A 78 17.18 14.71 0.90
C LEU A 78 16.48 13.70 0.01
N THR A 79 16.42 12.44 0.43
CA THR A 79 15.89 11.40 -0.42
C THR A 79 14.76 10.58 0.22
N LEU A 80 14.59 10.69 1.52
CA LEU A 80 13.70 9.78 2.24
C LEU A 80 12.89 10.55 3.26
N CYS A 81 11.63 10.17 3.40
CA CYS A 81 10.74 10.75 4.39
C CYS A 81 10.26 9.69 5.37
N THR A 82 10.04 10.11 6.60
CA THR A 82 9.34 9.31 7.60
C THR A 82 8.06 10.05 7.95
N THR A 83 6.93 9.42 7.71
CA THR A 83 5.63 10.03 7.91
C THR A 83 4.83 9.22 8.91
N HIS A 84 4.19 9.90 9.83
CA HIS A 84 3.38 9.28 10.86
C HIS A 84 1.91 9.59 10.61
N PHE A 85 1.08 8.57 10.76
CA PHE A 85 -0.36 8.71 10.66
C PHE A 85 -1.00 8.17 11.93
N GLN A 86 -2.16 8.69 12.23
CA GLN A 86 -2.98 8.16 13.33
C GLN A 86 -4.36 7.84 12.78
N CYS A 87 -4.85 6.65 13.10
CA CYS A 87 -6.22 6.30 12.76
C CYS A 87 -7.15 6.93 13.78
N MET A 88 -8.12 7.69 13.32
CA MET A 88 -9.06 8.41 14.19
C MET A 88 -10.48 8.14 13.77
N GLU A 89 -11.41 8.30 14.71
CA GLU A 89 -12.82 8.27 14.38
C GLU A 89 -13.15 9.41 13.44
N PRO A 90 -14.09 9.22 12.51
CA PRO A 90 -14.38 10.28 11.52
C PRO A 90 -14.72 11.62 12.15
N ALA A 91 -15.44 11.64 13.24
CA ALA A 91 -15.79 12.90 13.89
C ALA A 91 -14.56 13.61 14.45
N GLU A 92 -13.65 12.85 15.02
CA GLU A 92 -12.41 13.41 15.54
C GLU A 92 -11.50 13.89 14.41
N ALA A 93 -11.44 13.11 13.34
CA ALA A 93 -10.57 13.43 12.21
C ALA A 93 -10.92 14.76 11.57
N LYS A 94 -12.18 15.15 11.59
CA LYS A 94 -12.60 16.41 11.00
C LYS A 94 -11.89 17.62 11.61
N GLN A 95 -11.49 17.51 12.85
CA GLN A 95 -10.81 18.62 13.53
C GLN A 95 -9.40 18.82 13.00
N TYR A 96 -8.83 17.83 12.35
CA TYR A 96 -7.45 17.87 11.88
C TYR A 96 -7.32 17.94 10.38
N GLN A 97 -8.39 17.83 9.64
CA GLN A 97 -8.36 17.79 8.17
C GLN A 97 -8.81 19.09 7.55
N GLN A 98 -8.53 20.20 8.12
CA GLN A 98 -8.97 21.48 7.58
C GLN A 98 -7.99 22.08 6.59
#